data_46afac4d85f781614ec51ca75ad835db
#
_entry.id   46afac4d85f781614ec51ca75ad835db
#
_cell.length_a   1.000
_cell.length_b   1.000
_cell.length_c   1.000
_cell.angle_alpha   90.00
_cell.angle_beta   90.00
_cell.angle_gamma   90.00
#
_symmetry.space_group_name_H-M   'P 1'
#
loop_
_entity.id
_entity.type
_entity.pdbx_description
1 polymer ?
#
loop_
_entity_poly.entity_id
_entity_poly.type
_entity_poly.pdbx_seq_one_letter_code
_entity_poly.pdbx_strand_id
1 'polypeptide(L)'
;MENIGTYVIYVIMVCAVIGAIASMINPEGELGQEFIAGLHSIGPIFIPVAGIMAAIPFISSGISHVIAPLFQLVGADPGIAGPIFIASDMGGYQLAKALAQSSEGWILGLITGFQSGATIIFVIPVGLAMLRKVDHKYMALGIMAGLLTIPVSIMIIAMMMQALGLNVRPDIATTGDATEALHFTLPMLLRNLMPLILFCIALAAALRYFPNVMVYLFLKLGQFMYISVVLVLVASIVQYFTGFFSTVFGGWGFAPIIADADDQFRALEIAGYIGLMLCGAFPMVYLLKRFLSKPIEKVASRFGMSGVGAAGVLASSANILAMFRLVSDMPPKDKVLVIAFSVCAAFTFGDHMAFSANFQPSLILPLIIGKLSGGLVAMVLAYWLAVPKAKEMGLQDEAATAGTFRTSSEPA
;
A
#
# COMPACT_ATOMS: atom_id res chain seq x y z
N MET A 1 10.58 -7.06 -24.09
CA MET A 1 9.68 -6.36 -23.14
C MET A 1 10.35 -6.05 -21.79
N GLU A 2 11.52 -6.58 -21.52
CA GLU A 2 12.33 -6.21 -20.34
C GLU A 2 12.62 -4.69 -20.20
N ASN A 3 12.60 -3.97 -21.29
CA ASN A 3 12.90 -2.55 -21.32
C ASN A 3 11.75 -1.61 -20.87
N ILE A 4 10.53 -2.10 -20.67
CA ILE A 4 9.40 -1.21 -20.33
C ILE A 4 9.62 -0.56 -18.95
N GLY A 5 10.07 -1.32 -17.97
CA GLY A 5 10.43 -0.77 -16.66
C GLY A 5 11.46 0.35 -16.75
N THR A 6 12.50 0.14 -17.58
CA THR A 6 13.55 1.13 -17.84
C THR A 6 12.99 2.39 -18.50
N TYR A 7 12.08 2.27 -19.46
CA TYR A 7 11.43 3.45 -20.06
C TYR A 7 10.58 4.22 -19.04
N VAL A 8 9.87 3.52 -18.16
CA VAL A 8 9.12 4.18 -17.07
C VAL A 8 10.07 4.95 -16.16
N ILE A 9 11.22 4.38 -15.79
CA ILE A 9 12.24 5.06 -14.99
C ILE A 9 12.75 6.33 -15.72
N TYR A 10 13.00 6.25 -17.02
CA TYR A 10 13.42 7.45 -17.79
C TYR A 10 12.35 8.54 -17.79
N VAL A 11 11.07 8.17 -17.92
CA VAL A 11 9.96 9.13 -17.82
C VAL A 11 9.92 9.78 -16.43
N ILE A 12 10.06 8.97 -15.35
CA ILE A 12 10.15 9.49 -13.98
C ILE A 12 11.31 10.47 -13.85
N MET A 13 12.51 10.13 -14.37
CA MET A 13 13.69 11.01 -14.29
C MET A 13 13.49 12.30 -15.08
N VAL A 14 12.89 12.26 -16.26
CA VAL A 14 12.51 13.48 -17.01
C VAL A 14 11.56 14.34 -16.19
N CYS A 15 10.55 13.74 -15.55
CA CYS A 15 9.63 14.47 -14.67
C CYS A 15 10.34 15.05 -13.42
N ALA A 16 11.37 14.36 -12.88
CA ALA A 16 12.18 14.89 -11.80
C ALA A 16 12.92 16.15 -12.22
N VAL A 17 13.54 16.15 -13.42
CA VAL A 17 14.22 17.34 -13.96
C VAL A 17 13.24 18.49 -14.18
N ILE A 18 12.07 18.22 -14.76
CA ILE A 18 11.03 19.23 -14.97
C ILE A 18 10.55 19.80 -13.63
N GLY A 19 10.29 18.95 -12.62
CA GLY A 19 9.89 19.35 -11.28
C GLY A 19 10.96 20.18 -10.57
N ALA A 20 12.23 19.78 -10.66
CA ALA A 20 13.36 20.52 -10.10
C ALA A 20 13.49 21.92 -10.74
N ILE A 21 13.42 22.03 -12.07
CA ILE A 21 13.44 23.31 -12.76
C ILE A 21 12.25 24.17 -12.35
N ALA A 22 11.05 23.58 -12.27
CA ALA A 22 9.85 24.28 -11.83
C ALA A 22 10.02 24.85 -10.40
N SER A 23 10.63 24.08 -9.48
CA SER A 23 10.88 24.55 -8.11
C SER A 23 11.87 25.71 -8.03
N MET A 24 12.84 25.78 -8.95
CA MET A 24 13.81 26.88 -9.03
C MET A 24 13.20 28.16 -9.60
N ILE A 25 12.29 28.02 -10.60
CA ILE A 25 11.64 29.16 -11.26
C ILE A 25 10.52 29.74 -10.40
N ASN A 26 9.70 28.87 -9.80
CA ASN A 26 8.58 29.23 -8.95
C ASN A 26 8.49 28.29 -7.75
N PRO A 27 9.15 28.60 -6.62
CA PRO A 27 9.16 27.76 -5.43
C PRO A 27 7.77 27.46 -4.85
N GLU A 28 6.80 28.37 -5.03
CA GLU A 28 5.41 28.18 -4.59
C GLU A 28 4.54 27.45 -5.63
N GLY A 29 5.09 27.14 -6.79
CA GLY A 29 4.36 26.46 -7.88
C GLY A 29 4.11 24.99 -7.56
N GLU A 30 2.88 24.52 -7.79
CA GLU A 30 2.44 23.14 -7.48
C GLU A 30 3.39 22.07 -8.02
N LEU A 31 3.85 22.18 -9.28
CA LEU A 31 4.74 21.19 -9.89
C LEU A 31 6.11 21.13 -9.22
N GLY A 32 6.67 22.29 -8.82
CA GLY A 32 7.93 22.36 -8.06
C GLY A 32 7.79 21.81 -6.66
N GLN A 33 6.66 22.08 -6.00
CA GLN A 33 6.34 21.53 -4.68
C GLN A 33 6.23 19.99 -4.69
N GLU A 34 5.75 19.38 -5.76
CA GLU A 34 5.72 17.91 -5.89
C GLU A 34 7.14 17.31 -5.93
N PHE A 35 8.11 17.96 -6.58
CA PHE A 35 9.52 17.52 -6.53
C PHE A 35 10.08 17.58 -5.11
N ILE A 36 9.86 18.68 -4.41
CA ILE A 36 10.31 18.87 -3.02
C ILE A 36 9.60 17.88 -2.07
N ALA A 37 8.30 17.61 -2.29
CA ALA A 37 7.55 16.62 -1.53
C ALA A 37 8.16 15.21 -1.65
N GLY A 38 8.69 14.86 -2.81
CA GLY A 38 9.45 13.61 -3.00
C GLY A 38 10.66 13.51 -2.05
N LEU A 39 11.47 14.55 -1.94
CA LEU A 39 12.59 14.61 -0.98
C LEU A 39 12.12 14.56 0.46
N HIS A 40 11.08 15.31 0.80
CA HIS A 40 10.52 15.34 2.15
C HIS A 40 9.89 14.01 2.58
N SER A 41 9.59 13.11 1.64
CA SER A 41 9.03 11.79 1.94
C SER A 41 10.04 10.83 2.59
N ILE A 42 11.36 11.08 2.47
CA ILE A 42 12.42 10.20 2.99
C ILE A 42 12.24 9.97 4.50
N GLY A 43 12.07 11.02 5.29
CA GLY A 43 11.91 10.90 6.75
C GLY A 43 10.67 10.11 7.16
N PRO A 44 9.47 10.47 6.69
CA PRO A 44 8.24 9.70 6.93
C PRO A 44 8.32 8.23 6.50
N ILE A 45 9.00 7.91 5.39
CA ILE A 45 9.22 6.53 4.93
C ILE A 45 10.24 5.82 5.81
N PHE A 46 11.32 6.49 6.20
CA PHE A 46 12.39 5.90 7.01
C PHE A 46 11.89 5.37 8.37
N ILE A 47 10.98 6.07 9.04
CA ILE A 47 10.49 5.68 10.37
C ILE A 47 9.94 4.25 10.38
N PRO A 48 8.90 3.90 9.59
CA PRO A 48 8.37 2.54 9.58
C PRO A 48 9.35 1.53 9.00
N VAL A 49 10.09 1.89 7.95
CA VAL A 49 11.08 1.01 7.31
C VAL A 49 12.16 0.60 8.32
N ALA A 50 12.72 1.56 9.05
CA ALA A 50 13.78 1.27 10.02
C ALA A 50 13.29 0.41 11.18
N GLY A 51 12.13 0.71 11.74
CA GLY A 51 11.59 -0.09 12.85
C GLY A 51 11.28 -1.53 12.45
N ILE A 52 10.69 -1.73 11.27
CA ILE A 52 10.34 -3.07 10.79
C ILE A 52 11.60 -3.82 10.35
N MET A 53 12.47 -3.22 9.54
CA MET A 53 13.67 -3.89 9.05
C MET A 53 14.62 -4.27 10.18
N ALA A 54 14.84 -3.41 11.17
CA ALA A 54 15.63 -3.76 12.34
C ALA A 54 15.03 -4.96 13.09
N ALA A 55 13.71 -5.08 13.14
CA ALA A 55 13.01 -6.17 13.82
C ALA A 55 12.88 -7.46 13.00
N ILE A 56 13.29 -7.50 11.71
CA ILE A 56 13.16 -8.68 10.83
C ILE A 56 13.69 -9.96 11.47
N PRO A 57 14.85 -10.00 12.17
CA PRO A 57 15.34 -11.23 12.79
C PRO A 57 14.32 -11.85 13.77
N PHE A 58 13.63 -11.01 14.55
CA PHE A 58 12.60 -11.47 15.51
C PHE A 58 11.29 -11.81 14.82
N ILE A 59 10.85 -10.96 13.88
CA ILE A 59 9.60 -11.17 13.14
C ILE A 59 9.69 -12.44 12.31
N SER A 60 10.78 -12.63 11.56
CA SER A 60 10.98 -13.83 10.71
C SER A 60 11.06 -15.10 11.56
N SER A 61 11.78 -15.07 12.68
CA SER A 61 11.84 -16.19 13.61
C SER A 61 10.45 -16.53 14.16
N GLY A 62 9.68 -15.53 14.63
CA GLY A 62 8.33 -15.74 15.13
C GLY A 62 7.39 -16.32 14.06
N ILE A 63 7.42 -15.78 12.84
CA ILE A 63 6.61 -16.28 11.71
C ILE A 63 7.03 -17.70 11.33
N SER A 64 8.33 -17.98 11.25
CA SER A 64 8.85 -19.30 10.88
C SER A 64 8.43 -20.40 11.85
N HIS A 65 8.34 -20.10 13.14
CA HIS A 65 7.96 -21.10 14.16
C HIS A 65 6.43 -21.28 14.29
N VAL A 66 5.64 -20.22 14.08
CA VAL A 66 4.20 -20.24 14.36
C VAL A 66 3.36 -20.30 13.09
N ILE A 67 3.66 -19.46 12.09
CA ILE A 67 2.79 -19.25 10.92
C ILE A 67 3.26 -20.09 9.73
N ALA A 68 4.57 -20.21 9.48
CA ALA A 68 5.09 -20.94 8.35
C ALA A 68 4.64 -22.43 8.31
N PRO A 69 4.56 -23.16 9.44
CA PRO A 69 4.01 -24.53 9.43
C PRO A 69 2.57 -24.59 8.93
N LEU A 70 1.73 -23.59 9.23
CA LEU A 70 0.34 -23.52 8.75
C LEU A 70 0.29 -23.31 7.22
N PHE A 71 1.20 -22.50 6.67
CA PHE A 71 1.33 -22.29 5.23
C PHE A 71 1.78 -23.59 4.54
N GLN A 72 2.75 -24.29 5.12
CA GLN A 72 3.26 -25.55 4.59
C GLN A 72 2.22 -26.66 4.59
N LEU A 73 1.30 -26.70 5.57
CA LEU A 73 0.18 -27.67 5.60
C LEU A 73 -0.70 -27.60 4.34
N VAL A 74 -0.88 -26.41 3.77
CA VAL A 74 -1.62 -26.20 2.52
C VAL A 74 -0.68 -26.15 1.30
N GLY A 75 0.63 -26.35 1.51
CA GLY A 75 1.66 -26.32 0.47
C GLY A 75 1.91 -24.91 -0.08
N ALA A 76 1.61 -23.86 0.69
CA ALA A 76 1.90 -22.47 0.34
C ALA A 76 3.30 -22.07 0.82
N ASP A 77 3.97 -21.21 0.05
CA ASP A 77 5.27 -20.65 0.41
C ASP A 77 5.11 -19.63 1.56
N PRO A 78 5.89 -19.74 2.65
CA PRO A 78 5.82 -18.82 3.77
C PRO A 78 6.29 -17.39 3.46
N GLY A 79 6.89 -17.12 2.31
CA GLY A 79 7.27 -15.78 1.85
C GLY A 79 6.11 -14.77 1.82
N ILE A 80 4.86 -15.27 1.73
CA ILE A 80 3.66 -14.42 1.75
C ILE A 80 3.23 -14.08 3.19
N ALA A 81 3.61 -14.87 4.19
CA ALA A 81 3.05 -14.80 5.54
C ALA A 81 3.24 -13.44 6.23
N GLY A 82 4.46 -12.89 6.17
CA GLY A 82 4.74 -11.55 6.71
C GLY A 82 4.08 -10.43 5.92
N PRO A 83 4.23 -10.42 4.58
CA PRO A 83 3.63 -9.40 3.72
C PRO A 83 2.11 -9.31 3.71
N ILE A 84 1.38 -10.29 4.21
CA ILE A 84 -0.07 -10.14 4.46
C ILE A 84 -0.33 -8.94 5.38
N PHE A 85 0.54 -8.70 6.37
CA PHE A 85 0.40 -7.68 7.40
C PHE A 85 1.34 -6.50 7.23
N ILE A 86 2.47 -6.66 6.55
CA ILE A 86 3.53 -5.65 6.43
C ILE A 86 3.69 -5.23 4.97
N ALA A 87 3.61 -3.93 4.72
CA ALA A 87 3.77 -3.37 3.38
C ALA A 87 5.18 -3.62 2.84
N SER A 88 5.30 -3.88 1.55
CA SER A 88 6.57 -4.24 0.90
C SER A 88 7.60 -3.13 0.97
N ASP A 89 7.18 -1.89 0.79
CA ASP A 89 8.00 -0.68 0.90
C ASP A 89 8.34 -0.30 2.36
N MET A 90 7.71 -0.97 3.34
CA MET A 90 7.99 -0.82 4.77
C MET A 90 8.77 -2.02 5.35
N GLY A 91 9.56 -2.72 4.55
CA GLY A 91 10.35 -3.89 4.98
C GLY A 91 9.70 -5.25 4.71
N GLY A 92 8.46 -5.28 4.20
CA GLY A 92 7.77 -6.53 3.83
C GLY A 92 8.49 -7.29 2.71
N TYR A 93 9.18 -6.61 1.81
CA TYR A 93 9.96 -7.23 0.73
C TYR A 93 11.16 -8.01 1.26
N GLN A 94 11.90 -7.43 2.21
CA GLN A 94 13.03 -8.09 2.89
C GLN A 94 12.55 -9.25 3.75
N LEU A 95 11.43 -9.05 4.46
CA LEU A 95 10.81 -10.10 5.26
C LEU A 95 10.32 -11.26 4.36
N ALA A 96 9.73 -10.94 3.19
CA ALA A 96 9.36 -11.95 2.21
C ALA A 96 10.59 -12.78 1.76
N LYS A 97 11.72 -12.12 1.45
CA LYS A 97 12.97 -12.79 1.06
C LYS A 97 13.48 -13.73 2.17
N ALA A 98 13.42 -13.26 3.42
CA ALA A 98 13.88 -14.03 4.58
C ALA A 98 13.01 -15.28 4.88
N LEU A 99 11.74 -15.26 4.48
CA LEU A 99 10.78 -16.35 4.75
C LEU A 99 10.57 -17.28 3.55
N ALA A 100 10.76 -16.79 2.32
CA ALA A 100 10.46 -17.50 1.10
C ALA A 100 11.35 -18.74 0.89
N GLN A 101 10.76 -19.80 0.35
CA GLN A 101 11.43 -21.03 -0.05
C GLN A 101 11.69 -21.08 -1.56
N SER A 102 11.10 -20.15 -2.32
CA SER A 102 11.23 -20.01 -3.77
C SER A 102 11.25 -18.55 -4.20
N SER A 103 11.79 -18.28 -5.38
CA SER A 103 11.75 -16.94 -5.98
C SER A 103 10.31 -16.49 -6.26
N GLU A 104 9.45 -17.41 -6.65
CA GLU A 104 8.01 -17.18 -6.83
C GLU A 104 7.34 -16.79 -5.50
N GLY A 105 7.64 -17.50 -4.41
CA GLY A 105 7.13 -17.18 -3.06
C GLY A 105 7.56 -15.79 -2.60
N TRP A 106 8.83 -15.43 -2.84
CA TRP A 106 9.34 -14.10 -2.53
C TRP A 106 8.62 -13.00 -3.32
N ILE A 107 8.46 -13.17 -4.64
CA ILE A 107 7.80 -12.17 -5.49
C ILE A 107 6.29 -12.10 -5.20
N LEU A 108 5.63 -13.23 -4.93
CA LEU A 108 4.26 -13.22 -4.43
C LEU A 108 4.14 -12.47 -3.09
N GLY A 109 5.13 -12.61 -2.21
CA GLY A 109 5.23 -11.82 -0.98
C GLY A 109 5.34 -10.33 -1.27
N LEU A 110 6.22 -9.91 -2.20
CA LEU A 110 6.34 -8.53 -2.65
C LEU A 110 4.99 -7.97 -3.12
N ILE A 111 4.31 -8.68 -4.02
CA ILE A 111 3.03 -8.23 -4.57
C ILE A 111 1.94 -8.20 -3.48
N THR A 112 1.94 -9.17 -2.56
CA THR A 112 1.00 -9.24 -1.43
C THR A 112 1.18 -8.05 -0.50
N GLY A 113 2.42 -7.69 -0.16
CA GLY A 113 2.70 -6.55 0.72
C GLY A 113 2.29 -5.21 0.13
N PHE A 114 2.35 -5.04 -1.20
CA PHE A 114 1.83 -3.85 -1.87
C PHE A 114 0.31 -3.71 -1.83
N GLN A 115 -0.42 -4.74 -1.48
CA GLN A 115 -1.89 -4.70 -1.43
C GLN A 115 -2.41 -5.00 -0.04
N SER A 116 -2.26 -6.23 0.46
CA SER A 116 -2.74 -6.62 1.79
C SER A 116 -1.98 -5.89 2.89
N GLY A 117 -0.65 -5.96 2.87
CA GLY A 117 0.19 -5.31 3.88
C GLY A 117 -0.06 -3.81 3.95
N ALA A 118 0.02 -3.11 2.82
CA ALA A 118 -0.24 -1.67 2.76
C ALA A 118 -1.65 -1.30 3.24
N THR A 119 -2.66 -2.13 2.92
CA THR A 119 -4.02 -1.90 3.38
C THR A 119 -4.15 -2.03 4.89
N ILE A 120 -3.58 -3.09 5.48
CA ILE A 120 -3.78 -3.42 6.89
C ILE A 120 -2.96 -2.51 7.80
N ILE A 121 -1.68 -2.28 7.46
CA ILE A 121 -0.78 -1.53 8.35
C ILE A 121 -0.89 -0.02 8.16
N PHE A 122 -1.34 0.45 7.00
CA PHE A 122 -1.35 1.88 6.66
C PHE A 122 -2.74 2.39 6.28
N VAL A 123 -3.36 1.87 5.20
CA VAL A 123 -4.60 2.44 4.66
C VAL A 123 -5.72 2.45 5.69
N ILE A 124 -5.95 1.34 6.39
CA ILE A 124 -7.04 1.25 7.37
C ILE A 124 -6.77 2.13 8.60
N PRO A 125 -5.64 2.00 9.32
CA PRO A 125 -5.40 2.83 10.51
C PRO A 125 -5.36 4.32 10.20
N VAL A 126 -4.70 4.72 9.12
CA VAL A 126 -4.60 6.14 8.73
C VAL A 126 -5.96 6.69 8.28
N GLY A 127 -6.71 5.91 7.49
CA GLY A 127 -8.05 6.31 7.08
C GLY A 127 -8.98 6.51 8.28
N LEU A 128 -8.98 5.59 9.25
CA LEU A 128 -9.76 5.74 10.49
C LEU A 128 -9.33 6.95 11.33
N ALA A 129 -8.06 7.33 11.28
CA ALA A 129 -7.55 8.51 11.97
C ALA A 129 -7.92 9.82 11.25
N MET A 130 -7.95 9.82 9.91
CA MET A 130 -8.21 11.02 9.11
C MET A 130 -9.70 11.27 8.84
N LEU A 131 -10.49 10.22 8.71
CA LEU A 131 -11.91 10.34 8.38
C LEU A 131 -12.74 10.75 9.60
N ARG A 132 -13.83 11.46 9.35
CA ARG A 132 -14.83 11.75 10.38
C ARG A 132 -15.46 10.43 10.84
N LYS A 133 -15.81 10.32 12.13
CA LYS A 133 -16.42 9.11 12.71
C LYS A 133 -17.66 8.65 11.93
N VAL A 134 -18.46 9.59 11.38
CA VAL A 134 -19.63 9.28 10.55
C VAL A 134 -19.25 8.55 9.25
N ASP A 135 -18.04 8.73 8.76
CA ASP A 135 -17.55 8.14 7.51
C ASP A 135 -16.88 6.77 7.72
N HIS A 136 -16.58 6.36 8.97
CA HIS A 136 -15.97 5.05 9.27
C HIS A 136 -16.82 3.86 8.79
N LYS A 137 -18.15 3.98 8.85
CA LYS A 137 -19.06 2.93 8.36
C LYS A 137 -18.96 2.72 6.84
N TYR A 138 -18.78 3.79 6.07
CA TYR A 138 -18.55 3.71 4.62
C TYR A 138 -17.16 3.15 4.30
N MET A 139 -16.17 3.51 5.12
CA MET A 139 -14.83 2.94 5.02
C MET A 139 -14.85 1.43 5.26
N ALA A 140 -15.52 0.95 6.32
CA ALA A 140 -15.63 -0.48 6.59
C ALA A 140 -16.27 -1.25 5.45
N LEU A 141 -17.34 -0.72 4.82
CA LEU A 141 -18.00 -1.32 3.67
C LEU A 141 -17.10 -1.36 2.43
N GLY A 142 -16.37 -0.28 2.16
CA GLY A 142 -15.44 -0.22 1.03
C GLY A 142 -14.27 -1.19 1.21
N ILE A 143 -13.62 -1.19 2.36
CA ILE A 143 -12.53 -2.11 2.70
C ILE A 143 -13.00 -3.57 2.60
N MET A 144 -14.17 -3.89 3.16
CA MET A 144 -14.74 -5.24 3.07
C MET A 144 -14.81 -5.75 1.62
N ALA A 145 -15.32 -4.94 0.71
CA ALA A 145 -15.42 -5.33 -0.69
C ALA A 145 -14.04 -5.41 -1.37
N GLY A 146 -13.16 -4.45 -1.09
CA GLY A 146 -11.82 -4.40 -1.66
C GLY A 146 -10.93 -5.57 -1.24
N LEU A 147 -10.99 -5.99 0.02
CA LEU A 147 -10.21 -7.12 0.54
C LEU A 147 -10.44 -8.41 -0.26
N LEU A 148 -11.68 -8.67 -0.66
CA LEU A 148 -12.04 -9.86 -1.43
C LEU A 148 -11.41 -9.89 -2.83
N THR A 149 -10.91 -8.76 -3.34
CA THR A 149 -10.30 -8.66 -4.67
C THR A 149 -8.78 -8.65 -4.65
N ILE A 150 -8.15 -8.57 -3.47
CA ILE A 150 -6.68 -8.64 -3.35
C ILE A 150 -6.12 -9.89 -4.01
N PRO A 151 -6.60 -11.12 -3.72
CA PRO A 151 -6.07 -12.33 -4.36
C PRO A 151 -6.22 -12.32 -5.88
N VAL A 152 -7.31 -11.75 -6.39
CA VAL A 152 -7.55 -11.62 -7.84
C VAL A 152 -6.52 -10.68 -8.46
N SER A 153 -6.26 -9.54 -7.85
CA SER A 153 -5.26 -8.58 -8.30
C SER A 153 -3.86 -9.20 -8.33
N ILE A 154 -3.47 -9.93 -7.28
CA ILE A 154 -2.17 -10.61 -7.22
C ILE A 154 -2.07 -11.66 -8.33
N MET A 155 -3.13 -12.42 -8.56
CA MET A 155 -3.18 -13.43 -9.62
C MET A 155 -3.02 -12.81 -11.00
N ILE A 156 -3.66 -11.65 -11.27
CA ILE A 156 -3.49 -10.90 -12.53
C ILE A 156 -2.03 -10.49 -12.71
N ILE A 157 -1.38 -9.95 -11.68
CA ILE A 157 0.03 -9.54 -11.73
C ILE A 157 0.92 -10.73 -12.06
N ALA A 158 0.81 -11.82 -11.29
CA ALA A 158 1.65 -13.01 -11.46
C ALA A 158 1.46 -13.68 -12.82
N MET A 159 0.19 -13.84 -13.28
CA MET A 159 -0.11 -14.40 -14.60
C MET A 159 0.38 -13.49 -15.73
N MET A 160 0.33 -12.19 -15.55
CA MET A 160 0.88 -11.25 -16.52
C MET A 160 2.41 -11.34 -16.59
N MET A 161 3.10 -11.44 -15.45
CA MET A 161 4.56 -11.68 -15.43
C MET A 161 4.93 -12.96 -16.19
N GLN A 162 4.18 -14.05 -15.94
CA GLN A 162 4.36 -15.34 -16.65
C GLN A 162 4.12 -15.18 -18.16
N ALA A 163 3.00 -14.54 -18.55
CA ALA A 163 2.63 -14.39 -19.96
C ALA A 163 3.62 -13.52 -20.74
N LEU A 164 4.25 -12.56 -20.09
CA LEU A 164 5.26 -11.68 -20.69
C LEU A 164 6.69 -12.25 -20.60
N GLY A 165 6.90 -13.39 -19.92
CA GLY A 165 8.21 -13.99 -19.72
C GLY A 165 9.18 -13.07 -18.99
N LEU A 166 8.69 -12.38 -17.95
CA LEU A 166 9.51 -11.40 -17.22
C LEU A 166 10.37 -12.08 -16.17
N ASN A 167 11.64 -11.77 -16.18
CA ASN A 167 12.58 -12.15 -15.14
C ASN A 167 12.61 -11.10 -14.03
N VAL A 168 13.08 -11.50 -12.86
CA VAL A 168 13.31 -10.63 -11.70
C VAL A 168 14.78 -10.63 -11.29
N ARG A 169 15.19 -9.64 -10.52
CA ARG A 169 16.51 -9.66 -9.89
C ARG A 169 16.54 -10.76 -8.83
N PRO A 170 17.61 -11.57 -8.76
CA PRO A 170 17.70 -12.69 -7.82
C PRO A 170 17.85 -12.24 -6.36
N ASP A 171 18.33 -11.03 -6.16
CA ASP A 171 18.58 -10.45 -4.85
C ASP A 171 18.01 -9.04 -4.69
N ILE A 172 18.04 -8.55 -3.45
CA ILE A 172 17.66 -7.18 -3.11
C ILE A 172 18.77 -6.25 -3.59
N ALA A 173 18.57 -5.62 -4.75
CA ALA A 173 19.53 -4.74 -5.37
C ALA A 173 18.83 -3.67 -6.20
N THR A 174 19.47 -2.50 -6.33
CA THR A 174 18.99 -1.41 -7.20
C THR A 174 19.66 -1.42 -8.57
N THR A 175 20.70 -2.21 -8.74
CA THR A 175 21.48 -2.39 -9.97
C THR A 175 21.56 -3.87 -10.33
N GLY A 176 22.02 -4.18 -11.54
CA GLY A 176 22.15 -5.54 -12.05
C GLY A 176 20.92 -5.99 -12.86
N ASP A 177 21.12 -7.09 -13.58
CA ASP A 177 20.15 -7.62 -14.52
C ASP A 177 19.09 -8.48 -13.82
N ALA A 178 17.89 -8.52 -14.38
CA ALA A 178 16.83 -9.43 -13.99
C ALA A 178 17.07 -10.80 -14.67
N THR A 179 17.72 -11.71 -13.96
CA THR A 179 18.15 -13.01 -14.50
C THR A 179 17.32 -14.17 -14.01
N GLU A 180 16.59 -14.00 -12.89
CA GLU A 180 15.79 -15.06 -12.27
C GLU A 180 14.46 -15.21 -12.99
N ALA A 181 14.27 -16.37 -13.62
CA ALA A 181 13.02 -16.71 -14.30
C ALA A 181 11.97 -17.20 -13.29
N LEU A 182 10.74 -16.74 -13.45
CA LEU A 182 9.60 -17.16 -12.62
C LEU A 182 8.65 -18.06 -13.37
N HIS A 183 8.14 -19.08 -12.70
CA HIS A 183 7.22 -20.07 -13.26
C HIS A 183 5.88 -20.11 -12.51
N PHE A 184 4.99 -19.17 -12.84
CA PHE A 184 3.66 -19.12 -12.24
C PHE A 184 2.67 -20.00 -13.00
N THR A 185 2.16 -21.03 -12.33
CA THR A 185 1.02 -21.81 -12.82
C THR A 185 -0.23 -21.54 -12.00
N LEU A 186 -1.42 -21.65 -12.60
CA LEU A 186 -2.66 -21.39 -11.88
C LEU A 186 -2.83 -22.26 -10.62
N PRO A 187 -2.54 -23.58 -10.63
CA PRO A 187 -2.62 -24.40 -9.41
C PRO A 187 -1.64 -23.94 -8.33
N MET A 188 -0.41 -23.55 -8.70
CA MET A 188 0.58 -23.02 -7.77
C MET A 188 0.11 -21.70 -7.15
N LEU A 189 -0.42 -20.78 -7.96
CA LEU A 189 -0.95 -19.49 -7.47
C LEU A 189 -2.12 -19.71 -6.51
N LEU A 190 -3.09 -20.55 -6.86
CA LEU A 190 -4.23 -20.84 -5.99
C LEU A 190 -3.78 -21.43 -4.65
N ARG A 191 -2.81 -22.36 -4.67
CA ARG A 191 -2.25 -22.96 -3.47
C ARG A 191 -1.52 -21.92 -2.60
N ASN A 192 -0.64 -21.11 -3.19
CA ASN A 192 0.11 -20.09 -2.46
C ASN A 192 -0.79 -18.98 -1.91
N LEU A 193 -1.83 -18.60 -2.63
CA LEU A 193 -2.76 -17.55 -2.20
C LEU A 193 -3.86 -18.07 -1.27
N MET A 194 -3.99 -19.38 -1.04
CA MET A 194 -5.04 -19.95 -0.18
C MET A 194 -5.08 -19.32 1.23
N PRO A 195 -3.96 -19.18 1.96
CA PRO A 195 -3.97 -18.53 3.28
C PRO A 195 -4.45 -17.08 3.21
N LEU A 196 -4.01 -16.33 2.20
CA LEU A 196 -4.45 -14.96 1.97
C LEU A 196 -5.94 -14.88 1.63
N ILE A 197 -6.46 -15.78 0.79
CA ILE A 197 -7.89 -15.85 0.45
C ILE A 197 -8.72 -16.07 1.71
N LEU A 198 -8.35 -17.03 2.54
CA LEU A 198 -9.03 -17.32 3.79
C LEU A 198 -8.97 -16.13 4.75
N PHE A 199 -7.81 -15.48 4.86
CA PHE A 199 -7.65 -14.27 5.66
C PHE A 199 -8.53 -13.12 5.16
N CYS A 200 -8.55 -12.84 3.85
CA CYS A 200 -9.38 -11.79 3.26
C CYS A 200 -10.89 -12.06 3.47
N ILE A 201 -11.34 -13.31 3.32
CA ILE A 201 -12.73 -13.70 3.58
C ILE A 201 -13.08 -13.52 5.06
N ALA A 202 -12.22 -14.00 5.97
CA ALA A 202 -12.45 -13.88 7.41
C ALA A 202 -12.49 -12.41 7.85
N LEU A 203 -11.57 -11.58 7.34
CA LEU A 203 -11.53 -10.16 7.66
C LEU A 203 -12.71 -9.40 7.06
N ALA A 204 -13.12 -9.71 5.83
CA ALA A 204 -14.30 -9.13 5.21
C ALA A 204 -15.58 -9.51 5.98
N ALA A 205 -15.71 -10.77 6.42
CA ALA A 205 -16.79 -11.22 7.27
C ALA A 205 -16.79 -10.50 8.63
N ALA A 206 -15.63 -10.35 9.27
CA ALA A 206 -15.49 -9.62 10.52
C ALA A 206 -15.91 -8.15 10.38
N LEU A 207 -15.51 -7.47 9.30
CA LEU A 207 -15.94 -6.09 8.98
C LEU A 207 -17.46 -6.01 8.72
N ARG A 208 -18.05 -7.06 8.14
CA ARG A 208 -19.48 -7.13 7.86
C ARG A 208 -20.32 -7.29 9.13
N TYR A 209 -19.91 -8.20 10.01
CA TYR A 209 -20.70 -8.59 11.18
C TYR A 209 -20.32 -7.84 12.46
N PHE A 210 -19.06 -7.38 12.57
CA PHE A 210 -18.53 -6.73 13.77
C PHE A 210 -17.80 -5.41 13.45
N PRO A 211 -18.39 -4.46 12.68
CA PRO A 211 -17.69 -3.28 12.19
C PRO A 211 -17.06 -2.42 13.30
N ASN A 212 -17.78 -2.20 14.40
CA ASN A 212 -17.28 -1.37 15.51
C ASN A 212 -16.09 -1.99 16.23
N VAL A 213 -16.10 -3.32 16.40
CA VAL A 213 -14.98 -4.07 16.99
C VAL A 213 -13.76 -3.98 16.08
N MET A 214 -13.96 -4.15 14.77
CA MET A 214 -12.88 -4.07 13.78
C MET A 214 -12.26 -2.67 13.72
N VAL A 215 -13.09 -1.61 13.74
CA VAL A 215 -12.60 -0.23 13.81
C VAL A 215 -11.73 -0.03 15.06
N TYR A 216 -12.19 -0.49 16.23
CA TYR A 216 -11.43 -0.40 17.46
C TYR A 216 -10.09 -1.17 17.38
N LEU A 217 -10.12 -2.41 16.87
CA LEU A 217 -8.92 -3.24 16.73
C LEU A 217 -7.91 -2.61 15.75
N PHE A 218 -8.35 -2.07 14.63
CA PHE A 218 -7.45 -1.42 13.67
C PHE A 218 -6.82 -0.13 14.21
N LEU A 219 -7.58 0.68 14.96
CA LEU A 219 -7.01 1.86 15.63
C LEU A 219 -5.95 1.44 16.67
N LYS A 220 -6.20 0.37 17.42
CA LYS A 220 -5.23 -0.17 18.37
C LYS A 220 -4.01 -0.78 17.68
N LEU A 221 -4.21 -1.50 16.58
CA LEU A 221 -3.13 -2.05 15.76
C LEU A 221 -2.24 -0.93 15.22
N GLY A 222 -2.83 0.13 14.63
CA GLY A 222 -2.07 1.28 14.13
C GLY A 222 -1.27 1.97 15.23
N GLN A 223 -1.87 2.19 16.40
CA GLN A 223 -1.18 2.75 17.55
C GLN A 223 -0.03 1.86 18.04
N PHE A 224 -0.28 0.56 18.17
CA PHE A 224 0.73 -0.43 18.56
C PHE A 224 1.90 -0.46 17.57
N MET A 225 1.62 -0.52 16.28
CA MET A 225 2.64 -0.52 15.23
C MET A 225 3.48 0.76 15.27
N TYR A 226 2.84 1.92 15.36
CA TYR A 226 3.55 3.20 15.45
C TYR A 226 4.50 3.24 16.65
N ILE A 227 4.01 2.89 17.84
CA ILE A 227 4.83 2.86 19.06
C ILE A 227 6.00 1.87 18.91
N SER A 228 5.73 0.67 18.41
CA SER A 228 6.74 -0.38 18.25
C SER A 228 7.85 0.03 17.29
N VAL A 229 7.50 0.56 16.11
CA VAL A 229 8.50 0.96 15.12
C VAL A 229 9.34 2.14 15.58
N VAL A 230 8.74 3.11 16.29
CA VAL A 230 9.48 4.26 16.85
C VAL A 230 10.42 3.81 17.98
N LEU A 231 9.97 2.92 18.85
CA LEU A 231 10.83 2.37 19.93
C LEU A 231 12.03 1.60 19.37
N VAL A 232 11.78 0.72 18.38
CA VAL A 232 12.87 -0.03 17.73
C VAL A 232 13.83 0.92 17.01
N LEU A 233 13.30 1.92 16.29
CA LEU A 233 14.12 2.93 15.61
C LEU A 233 15.03 3.68 16.61
N VAL A 234 14.46 4.21 17.69
CA VAL A 234 15.23 4.97 18.69
C VAL A 234 16.29 4.09 19.34
N ALA A 235 15.93 2.85 19.73
CA ALA A 235 16.88 1.91 20.28
C ALA A 235 18.00 1.58 19.27
N SER A 236 17.68 1.39 17.99
CA SER A 236 18.65 1.14 16.92
C SER A 236 19.61 2.34 16.71
N ILE A 237 19.10 3.58 16.78
CA ILE A 237 19.92 4.79 16.73
C ILE A 237 20.90 4.83 17.92
N VAL A 238 20.40 4.62 19.14
CA VAL A 238 21.26 4.58 20.34
C VAL A 238 22.32 3.49 20.23
N GLN A 239 21.93 2.29 19.80
CA GLN A 239 22.87 1.20 19.59
C GLN A 239 23.94 1.55 18.56
N TYR A 240 23.55 2.10 17.40
CA TYR A 240 24.47 2.43 16.32
C TYR A 240 25.56 3.41 16.76
N PHE A 241 25.20 4.48 17.47
CA PHE A 241 26.14 5.53 17.86
C PHE A 241 26.91 5.25 19.15
N THR A 242 26.41 4.37 20.05
CA THR A 242 27.01 4.21 21.37
C THR A 242 27.36 2.76 21.73
N GLY A 243 26.84 1.75 21.02
CA GLY A 243 26.98 0.36 21.41
C GLY A 243 26.33 0.01 22.76
N PHE A 244 25.46 0.90 23.29
CA PHE A 244 24.93 0.81 24.66
C PHE A 244 24.30 -0.54 24.96
N PHE A 245 23.40 -1.02 24.11
CA PHE A 245 22.67 -2.27 24.39
C PHE A 245 23.60 -3.49 24.34
N SER A 246 24.53 -3.52 23.38
CA SER A 246 25.55 -4.59 23.33
C SER A 246 26.43 -4.60 24.55
N THR A 247 26.81 -3.43 25.08
CA THR A 247 27.66 -3.30 26.26
C THR A 247 26.93 -3.69 27.56
N VAL A 248 25.67 -3.23 27.72
CA VAL A 248 24.91 -3.44 28.96
C VAL A 248 24.28 -4.82 29.03
N PHE A 249 23.74 -5.31 27.90
CA PHE A 249 23.00 -6.57 27.84
C PHE A 249 23.79 -7.74 27.20
N GLY A 250 25.05 -7.51 26.82
CA GLY A 250 25.90 -8.53 26.22
C GLY A 250 25.53 -8.91 24.78
N GLY A 251 24.63 -8.18 24.13
CA GLY A 251 24.23 -8.41 22.75
C GLY A 251 23.14 -7.47 22.25
N TRP A 252 23.00 -7.42 20.93
CA TRP A 252 21.96 -6.68 20.23
C TRP A 252 21.40 -7.55 19.09
N GLY A 253 20.13 -7.97 19.20
CA GLY A 253 19.53 -8.91 18.25
C GLY A 253 18.82 -8.28 17.05
N PHE A 254 18.69 -6.94 17.01
CA PHE A 254 18.07 -6.23 15.89
C PHE A 254 19.07 -6.00 14.76
N ALA A 255 18.59 -6.00 13.50
CA ALA A 255 19.43 -5.70 12.35
C ALA A 255 19.85 -4.22 12.31
N PRO A 256 21.04 -3.90 11.75
CA PRO A 256 21.48 -2.52 11.54
C PRO A 256 20.52 -1.75 10.63
N ILE A 257 20.35 -0.45 10.90
CA ILE A 257 19.46 0.44 10.12
C ILE A 257 20.17 1.25 9.05
N ILE A 258 21.50 1.24 9.03
CA ILE A 258 22.39 1.94 8.08
C ILE A 258 23.26 0.87 7.41
N ALA A 259 23.54 1.03 6.12
CA ALA A 259 24.36 0.12 5.33
C ALA A 259 25.72 -0.19 5.99
N ASP A 260 26.12 -1.43 5.88
CA ASP A 260 27.39 -1.94 6.37
C ASP A 260 28.06 -2.85 5.31
N ALA A 261 29.15 -3.54 5.68
CA ALA A 261 29.87 -4.43 4.77
C ALA A 261 29.04 -5.69 4.40
N ASP A 262 28.12 -6.10 5.28
CA ASP A 262 27.31 -7.31 5.12
C ASP A 262 26.06 -7.06 4.27
N ASP A 263 25.48 -5.85 4.36
CA ASP A 263 24.28 -5.49 3.62
C ASP A 263 24.24 -4.00 3.24
N GLN A 264 24.19 -3.73 1.94
CA GLN A 264 24.17 -2.38 1.35
C GLN A 264 22.74 -1.81 1.26
N PHE A 265 21.71 -2.56 1.59
CA PHE A 265 20.30 -2.18 1.46
C PHE A 265 19.57 -2.23 2.79
N ARG A 266 20.08 -1.47 3.76
CA ARG A 266 19.44 -1.26 5.05
C ARG A 266 18.32 -0.22 4.96
N ALA A 267 17.69 0.06 6.07
CA ALA A 267 16.50 0.91 6.12
C ALA A 267 16.73 2.34 5.60
N LEU A 268 17.88 2.95 5.91
CA LEU A 268 18.20 4.31 5.49
C LEU A 268 18.36 4.42 3.97
N GLU A 269 19.08 3.48 3.39
CA GLU A 269 19.32 3.42 1.95
C GLU A 269 18.02 3.15 1.19
N ILE A 270 17.18 2.22 1.68
CA ILE A 270 15.88 1.92 1.05
C ILE A 270 14.97 3.14 1.06
N ALA A 271 14.84 3.83 2.21
CA ALA A 271 14.04 5.05 2.30
C ALA A 271 14.58 6.14 1.38
N GLY A 272 15.92 6.27 1.30
CA GLY A 272 16.60 7.19 0.40
C GLY A 272 16.29 6.90 -1.08
N TYR A 273 16.45 5.67 -1.52
CA TYR A 273 16.13 5.26 -2.89
C TYR A 273 14.66 5.51 -3.26
N ILE A 274 13.73 5.19 -2.37
CA ILE A 274 12.31 5.46 -2.60
C ILE A 274 12.08 6.96 -2.74
N GLY A 275 12.57 7.77 -1.80
CA GLY A 275 12.39 9.23 -1.82
C GLY A 275 12.99 9.89 -3.06
N LEU A 276 14.19 9.48 -3.49
CA LEU A 276 14.80 9.96 -4.72
C LEU A 276 13.96 9.64 -5.96
N MET A 277 13.38 8.45 -6.02
CA MET A 277 12.47 8.08 -7.12
C MET A 277 11.17 8.88 -7.07
N LEU A 278 10.66 9.17 -5.86
CA LEU A 278 9.44 9.98 -5.67
C LEU A 278 9.61 11.43 -6.13
N CYS A 279 10.83 11.98 -6.14
CA CYS A 279 11.11 13.29 -6.71
C CYS A 279 10.71 13.41 -8.19
N GLY A 280 10.66 12.28 -8.90
CA GLY A 280 10.17 12.24 -10.28
C GLY A 280 8.74 11.70 -10.38
N ALA A 281 8.40 10.72 -9.55
CA ALA A 281 7.07 10.09 -9.58
C ALA A 281 5.95 11.07 -9.18
N PHE A 282 6.15 11.93 -8.18
CA PHE A 282 5.13 12.93 -7.79
C PHE A 282 4.88 13.99 -8.86
N PRO A 283 5.91 14.65 -9.44
CA PRO A 283 5.69 15.50 -10.61
C PRO A 283 5.03 14.79 -11.79
N MET A 284 5.42 13.54 -12.06
CA MET A 284 4.77 12.74 -13.10
C MET A 284 3.28 12.53 -12.83
N VAL A 285 2.92 12.18 -11.60
CA VAL A 285 1.52 12.01 -11.19
C VAL A 285 0.76 13.33 -11.27
N TYR A 286 1.36 14.44 -10.87
CA TYR A 286 0.76 15.77 -11.02
C TYR A 286 0.41 16.06 -12.48
N LEU A 287 1.33 15.79 -13.41
CA LEU A 287 1.09 15.94 -14.84
C LEU A 287 0.01 14.99 -15.34
N LEU A 288 0.05 13.71 -14.93
CA LEU A 288 -0.98 12.73 -15.29
C LEU A 288 -2.38 13.17 -14.82
N LYS A 289 -2.50 13.66 -13.57
CA LYS A 289 -3.76 14.20 -13.05
C LYS A 289 -4.29 15.32 -13.92
N ARG A 290 -3.42 16.25 -14.31
CA ARG A 290 -3.80 17.40 -15.14
C ARG A 290 -4.38 16.98 -16.49
N PHE A 291 -3.84 15.93 -17.09
CA PHE A 291 -4.31 15.44 -18.42
C PHE A 291 -5.45 14.43 -18.32
N LEU A 292 -5.48 13.60 -17.28
CA LEU A 292 -6.42 12.48 -17.14
C LEU A 292 -7.71 12.84 -16.37
N SER A 293 -7.75 13.94 -15.63
CA SER A 293 -8.94 14.29 -14.81
C SER A 293 -10.23 14.36 -15.63
N LYS A 294 -10.23 15.11 -16.72
CA LYS A 294 -11.42 15.25 -17.59
C LYS A 294 -11.87 13.95 -18.25
N PRO A 295 -10.97 13.13 -18.86
CA PRO A 295 -11.33 11.81 -19.38
C PRO A 295 -11.91 10.89 -18.30
N ILE A 296 -11.28 10.82 -17.12
CA ILE A 296 -11.73 9.96 -16.02
C ILE A 296 -13.08 10.43 -15.49
N GLU A 297 -13.29 11.72 -15.30
CA GLU A 297 -14.57 12.29 -14.88
C GLU A 297 -15.68 11.94 -15.89
N LYS A 298 -15.41 12.07 -17.18
CA LYS A 298 -16.35 11.70 -18.24
C LYS A 298 -16.71 10.21 -18.23
N VAL A 299 -15.76 9.34 -17.93
CA VAL A 299 -16.01 7.91 -17.80
C VAL A 299 -16.80 7.63 -16.52
N ALA A 300 -16.34 8.17 -15.38
CA ALA A 300 -16.96 7.97 -14.09
C ALA A 300 -18.42 8.45 -14.02
N SER A 301 -18.73 9.59 -14.70
CA SER A 301 -20.10 10.11 -14.79
C SER A 301 -21.07 9.16 -15.52
N ARG A 302 -20.58 8.38 -16.49
CA ARG A 302 -21.41 7.34 -17.16
C ARG A 302 -21.82 6.21 -16.21
N PHE A 303 -21.03 5.98 -15.15
CA PHE A 303 -21.37 5.04 -14.08
C PHE A 303 -22.06 5.70 -12.89
N GLY A 304 -22.48 6.97 -13.07
CA GLY A 304 -23.19 7.74 -12.06
C GLY A 304 -22.33 8.10 -10.84
N MET A 305 -21.02 8.24 -10.99
CA MET A 305 -20.14 8.81 -9.97
C MET A 305 -20.12 10.33 -10.05
N SER A 306 -19.96 10.99 -8.91
CA SER A 306 -19.73 12.42 -8.83
C SER A 306 -18.32 12.81 -9.30
N GLY A 307 -18.11 14.09 -9.63
CA GLY A 307 -16.77 14.61 -9.96
C GLY A 307 -15.78 14.41 -8.82
N VAL A 308 -16.23 14.57 -7.56
CA VAL A 308 -15.40 14.34 -6.37
C VAL A 308 -15.03 12.86 -6.25
N GLY A 309 -15.98 11.95 -6.52
CA GLY A 309 -15.69 10.51 -6.56
C GLY A 309 -14.66 10.16 -7.63
N ALA A 310 -14.79 10.69 -8.85
CA ALA A 310 -13.81 10.51 -9.92
C ALA A 310 -12.41 11.03 -9.53
N ALA A 311 -12.36 12.22 -8.92
CA ALA A 311 -11.11 12.78 -8.38
C ALA A 311 -10.50 11.89 -7.29
N GLY A 312 -11.33 11.26 -6.46
CA GLY A 312 -10.91 10.32 -5.43
C GLY A 312 -10.27 9.06 -5.99
N VAL A 313 -10.80 8.49 -7.08
CA VAL A 313 -10.19 7.34 -7.79
C VAL A 313 -8.77 7.70 -8.26
N LEU A 314 -8.63 8.85 -8.88
CA LEU A 314 -7.33 9.31 -9.38
C LEU A 314 -6.36 9.62 -8.24
N ALA A 315 -6.86 10.30 -7.19
CA ALA A 315 -6.06 10.64 -6.01
C ALA A 315 -5.54 9.39 -5.29
N SER A 316 -6.38 8.36 -5.10
CA SER A 316 -5.97 7.13 -4.42
C SER A 316 -4.85 6.39 -5.14
N SER A 317 -4.85 6.37 -6.47
CA SER A 317 -3.81 5.73 -7.28
C SER A 317 -2.43 6.38 -7.10
N ALA A 318 -2.40 7.64 -6.69
CA ALA A 318 -1.18 8.39 -6.45
C ALA A 318 -0.80 8.38 -4.96
N ASN A 319 -1.72 8.87 -4.11
CA ASN A 319 -1.52 9.01 -2.68
C ASN A 319 -2.86 8.88 -1.95
N ILE A 320 -2.97 7.89 -1.09
CA ILE A 320 -4.20 7.59 -0.35
C ILE A 320 -4.60 8.74 0.60
N LEU A 321 -3.64 9.49 1.13
CA LEU A 321 -3.93 10.63 2.03
C LEU A 321 -4.70 11.74 1.31
N ALA A 322 -4.36 11.98 0.04
CA ALA A 322 -5.09 12.92 -0.81
C ALA A 322 -6.54 12.46 -1.05
N MET A 323 -6.75 11.16 -1.24
CA MET A 323 -8.09 10.60 -1.38
C MET A 323 -8.92 10.74 -0.09
N PHE A 324 -8.36 10.45 1.09
CA PHE A 324 -9.07 10.56 2.36
C PHE A 324 -9.58 11.97 2.64
N ARG A 325 -8.86 13.01 2.21
CA ARG A 325 -9.32 14.41 2.33
C ARG A 325 -10.58 14.71 1.53
N LEU A 326 -10.82 13.96 0.44
CA LEU A 326 -11.99 14.14 -0.42
C LEU A 326 -13.20 13.32 0.04
N VAL A 327 -13.02 12.30 0.88
CA VAL A 327 -14.10 11.36 1.25
C VAL A 327 -15.27 12.07 1.90
N SER A 328 -15.03 13.09 2.75
CA SER A 328 -16.12 13.81 3.41
C SER A 328 -17.11 14.45 2.43
N ASP A 329 -16.64 14.86 1.28
CA ASP A 329 -17.41 15.60 0.27
C ASP A 329 -18.06 14.66 -0.77
N MET A 330 -17.78 13.35 -0.69
CA MET A 330 -18.35 12.35 -1.59
C MET A 330 -19.75 11.94 -1.15
N PRO A 331 -20.66 11.63 -2.10
CA PRO A 331 -21.90 10.92 -1.79
C PRO A 331 -21.62 9.52 -1.19
N PRO A 332 -22.52 8.95 -0.36
CA PRO A 332 -22.37 7.63 0.27
C PRO A 332 -21.93 6.51 -0.67
N LYS A 333 -22.50 6.45 -1.87
CA LYS A 333 -22.13 5.51 -2.93
C LYS A 333 -20.65 5.65 -3.30
N ASP A 334 -20.20 6.87 -3.57
CA ASP A 334 -18.86 7.14 -4.08
C ASP A 334 -17.80 6.90 -3.00
N LYS A 335 -18.09 7.23 -1.72
CA LYS A 335 -17.22 6.87 -0.58
C LYS A 335 -16.86 5.39 -0.61
N VAL A 336 -17.86 4.54 -0.72
CA VAL A 336 -17.67 3.08 -0.70
C VAL A 336 -16.93 2.60 -1.95
N LEU A 337 -17.28 3.11 -3.13
CA LEU A 337 -16.64 2.70 -4.38
C LEU A 337 -15.17 3.10 -4.44
N VAL A 338 -14.85 4.35 -4.06
CA VAL A 338 -13.47 4.86 -4.07
C VAL A 338 -12.60 4.16 -3.03
N ILE A 339 -13.13 3.92 -1.84
CA ILE A 339 -12.41 3.17 -0.79
C ILE A 339 -12.20 1.71 -1.22
N ALA A 340 -13.19 1.06 -1.83
CA ALA A 340 -13.02 -0.30 -2.35
C ALA A 340 -11.91 -0.36 -3.44
N PHE A 341 -11.94 0.58 -4.39
CA PHE A 341 -10.91 0.72 -5.41
C PHE A 341 -9.52 0.88 -4.79
N SER A 342 -9.39 1.70 -3.77
CA SER A 342 -8.11 2.03 -3.16
C SER A 342 -7.42 0.83 -2.49
N VAL A 343 -8.16 -0.20 -2.06
CA VAL A 343 -7.56 -1.39 -1.42
C VAL A 343 -6.52 -2.07 -2.32
N CYS A 344 -6.81 -2.23 -3.60
CA CYS A 344 -5.83 -2.75 -4.56
C CYS A 344 -5.01 -1.63 -5.22
N ALA A 345 -5.64 -0.50 -5.57
CA ALA A 345 -5.08 0.50 -6.46
C ALA A 345 -4.32 1.65 -5.76
N ALA A 346 -4.36 1.74 -4.42
CA ALA A 346 -3.62 2.79 -3.72
C ALA A 346 -2.12 2.74 -4.02
N PHE A 347 -1.49 3.92 -4.08
CA PHE A 347 -0.03 4.09 -4.30
C PHE A 347 0.51 3.51 -5.61
N THR A 348 -0.35 3.11 -6.57
CA THR A 348 0.09 2.47 -7.81
C THR A 348 1.10 3.33 -8.56
N PHE A 349 0.88 4.64 -8.66
CA PHE A 349 1.78 5.61 -9.29
C PHE A 349 2.66 6.38 -8.31
N GLY A 350 2.58 6.11 -7.01
CA GLY A 350 3.40 6.68 -5.95
C GLY A 350 4.46 5.70 -5.45
N ASP A 351 4.41 5.42 -4.14
CA ASP A 351 5.42 4.67 -3.40
C ASP A 351 5.67 3.26 -3.97
N HIS A 352 4.63 2.55 -4.39
CA HIS A 352 4.77 1.19 -4.92
C HIS A 352 5.49 1.15 -6.28
N MET A 353 5.22 2.14 -7.15
CA MET A 353 5.95 2.27 -8.42
C MET A 353 7.40 2.71 -8.16
N ALA A 354 7.62 3.67 -7.27
CA ALA A 354 8.94 4.14 -6.91
C ALA A 354 9.79 3.01 -6.31
N PHE A 355 9.22 2.20 -5.42
CA PHE A 355 9.87 1.02 -4.88
C PHE A 355 10.23 0.01 -5.99
N SER A 356 9.24 -0.34 -6.83
CA SER A 356 9.46 -1.31 -7.91
C SER A 356 10.49 -0.83 -8.92
N ALA A 357 10.52 0.46 -9.24
CA ALA A 357 11.51 1.06 -10.13
C ALA A 357 12.94 0.89 -9.61
N ASN A 358 13.13 0.96 -8.30
CA ASN A 358 14.43 0.73 -7.69
C ASN A 358 14.81 -0.76 -7.63
N PHE A 359 13.91 -1.61 -7.14
CA PHE A 359 14.27 -2.98 -6.74
C PHE A 359 13.87 -4.05 -7.76
N GLN A 360 12.72 -3.92 -8.42
CA GLN A 360 12.20 -4.88 -9.40
C GLN A 360 11.53 -4.17 -10.60
N PRO A 361 12.31 -3.51 -11.48
CA PRO A 361 11.75 -2.70 -12.58
C PRO A 361 10.85 -3.48 -13.55
N SER A 362 11.11 -4.76 -13.75
CA SER A 362 10.29 -5.63 -14.59
C SER A 362 8.85 -5.78 -14.08
N LEU A 363 8.63 -5.57 -12.78
CA LEU A 363 7.33 -5.66 -12.15
C LEU A 363 6.43 -4.45 -12.40
N ILE A 364 6.96 -3.29 -12.82
CA ILE A 364 6.21 -2.02 -12.91
C ILE A 364 4.93 -2.16 -13.73
N LEU A 365 5.03 -2.68 -14.95
CA LEU A 365 3.86 -2.80 -15.85
C LEU A 365 2.82 -3.79 -15.33
N PRO A 366 3.17 -5.04 -14.95
CA PRO A 366 2.23 -5.95 -14.32
C PRO A 366 1.59 -5.38 -13.05
N LEU A 367 2.37 -4.67 -12.22
CA LEU A 367 1.89 -4.07 -10.99
C LEU A 367 0.83 -2.99 -11.27
N ILE A 368 1.10 -2.06 -12.18
CA ILE A 368 0.15 -1.01 -12.56
C ILE A 368 -1.16 -1.64 -13.07
N ILE A 369 -1.07 -2.55 -14.03
CA ILE A 369 -2.25 -3.17 -14.63
C ILE A 369 -3.03 -4.00 -13.62
N GLY A 370 -2.34 -4.84 -12.84
CA GLY A 370 -3.01 -5.71 -11.88
C GLY A 370 -3.65 -4.96 -10.72
N LYS A 371 -2.97 -3.93 -10.18
CA LYS A 371 -3.53 -3.09 -9.11
C LYS A 371 -4.75 -2.30 -9.58
N LEU A 372 -4.67 -1.67 -10.74
CA LEU A 372 -5.82 -0.93 -11.30
C LEU A 372 -6.97 -1.87 -11.65
N SER A 373 -6.69 -3.01 -12.26
CA SER A 373 -7.71 -4.02 -12.57
C SER A 373 -8.36 -4.56 -11.30
N GLY A 374 -7.56 -4.90 -10.27
CA GLY A 374 -8.06 -5.32 -8.96
C GLY A 374 -8.94 -4.26 -8.31
N GLY A 375 -8.55 -2.99 -8.40
CA GLY A 375 -9.35 -1.87 -7.92
C GLY A 375 -10.67 -1.71 -8.67
N LEU A 376 -10.68 -1.88 -10.00
CA LEU A 376 -11.91 -1.87 -10.78
C LEU A 376 -12.83 -3.03 -10.44
N VAL A 377 -12.29 -4.24 -10.27
CA VAL A 377 -13.05 -5.40 -9.78
C VAL A 377 -13.63 -5.14 -8.39
N ALA A 378 -12.87 -4.48 -7.51
CA ALA A 378 -13.34 -4.07 -6.19
C ALA A 378 -14.51 -3.09 -6.26
N MET A 379 -14.47 -2.11 -7.17
CA MET A 379 -15.60 -1.21 -7.39
C MET A 379 -16.85 -1.94 -7.86
N VAL A 380 -16.71 -2.89 -8.81
CA VAL A 380 -17.85 -3.70 -9.28
C VAL A 380 -18.41 -4.53 -8.14
N LEU A 381 -17.56 -5.19 -7.36
CA LEU A 381 -18.00 -5.98 -6.22
C LEU A 381 -18.66 -5.12 -5.14
N ALA A 382 -18.09 -3.96 -4.83
CA ALA A 382 -18.65 -2.99 -3.88
C ALA A 382 -20.01 -2.43 -4.34
N TYR A 383 -20.17 -2.22 -5.64
CA TYR A 383 -21.45 -1.77 -6.19
C TYR A 383 -22.59 -2.75 -5.86
N TRP A 384 -22.31 -4.05 -5.92
CA TRP A 384 -23.31 -5.09 -5.62
C TRP A 384 -23.47 -5.35 -4.13
N LEU A 385 -22.38 -5.45 -3.36
CA LEU A 385 -22.40 -5.88 -1.97
C LEU A 385 -22.58 -4.75 -0.96
N ALA A 386 -22.08 -3.55 -1.26
CA ALA A 386 -21.91 -2.51 -0.26
C ALA A 386 -22.71 -1.24 -0.56
N VAL A 387 -22.87 -0.84 -1.83
CA VAL A 387 -23.59 0.38 -2.22
C VAL A 387 -25.06 0.38 -1.77
N PRO A 388 -25.85 -0.71 -1.84
CA PRO A 388 -27.22 -0.68 -1.34
C PRO A 388 -27.29 -0.27 0.14
N LYS A 389 -26.41 -0.85 0.96
CA LYS A 389 -26.33 -0.52 2.40
C LYS A 389 -25.82 0.91 2.64
N ALA A 390 -24.86 1.36 1.85
CA ALA A 390 -24.33 2.73 1.93
C ALA A 390 -25.43 3.79 1.64
N LYS A 391 -26.29 3.54 0.67
CA LYS A 391 -27.40 4.43 0.35
C LYS A 391 -28.43 4.47 1.50
N GLU A 392 -28.79 3.31 2.04
CA GLU A 392 -29.68 3.23 3.21
C GLU A 392 -29.13 4.05 4.41
N MET A 393 -27.84 3.86 4.71
CA MET A 393 -27.16 4.63 5.78
C MET A 393 -27.12 6.13 5.50
N GLY A 394 -26.95 6.54 4.23
CA GLY A 394 -26.98 7.94 3.84
C GLY A 394 -28.33 8.60 4.09
N LEU A 395 -29.43 7.92 3.75
CA LEU A 395 -30.77 8.40 4.02
C LEU A 395 -31.06 8.53 5.54
N GLN A 396 -30.51 7.61 6.34
CA GLN A 396 -30.60 7.70 7.80
C GLN A 396 -29.83 8.90 8.36
N ASP A 397 -28.64 9.19 7.83
CA ASP A 397 -27.83 10.35 8.23
C ASP A 397 -28.54 11.67 7.90
N GLU A 398 -29.15 11.76 6.70
CA GLU A 398 -29.92 12.93 6.27
C GLU A 398 -31.16 13.15 7.17
N ALA A 399 -31.89 12.08 7.48
CA ALA A 399 -33.06 12.14 8.36
C ALA A 399 -32.69 12.56 9.79
N ALA A 400 -31.60 12.06 10.33
CA ALA A 400 -31.09 12.44 11.65
C ALA A 400 -30.72 13.92 11.71
N THR A 401 -30.06 14.43 10.66
CA THR A 401 -29.65 15.85 10.55
C THR A 401 -30.89 16.75 10.45
N ALA A 402 -31.88 16.37 9.64
CA ALA A 402 -33.13 17.13 9.50
C ALA A 402 -33.97 17.18 10.79
N GLY A 403 -33.97 16.08 11.57
CA GLY A 403 -34.62 16.01 12.88
C GLY A 403 -34.01 16.98 13.91
N THR A 404 -32.67 17.07 13.91
CA THR A 404 -31.94 17.96 14.84
C THR A 404 -32.22 19.46 14.57
N PHE A 405 -32.38 19.84 13.30
CA PHE A 405 -32.75 21.23 12.95
C PHE A 405 -34.18 21.58 13.34
N ARG A 406 -35.13 20.63 13.35
CA ARG A 406 -36.52 20.90 13.78
C ARG A 406 -36.64 21.10 15.28
N THR A 407 -35.90 20.36 16.10
CA THR A 407 -35.92 20.49 17.56
C THR A 407 -35.22 21.74 18.06
N SER A 408 -34.28 22.31 17.29
CA SER A 408 -33.58 23.55 17.64
C SER A 408 -34.33 24.83 17.22
N SER A 409 -35.44 24.72 16.47
CA SER A 409 -36.24 25.85 15.95
C SER A 409 -37.60 25.98 16.65
N GLU A 410 -37.93 25.17 17.67
CA GLU A 410 -39.10 25.44 18.54
C GLU A 410 -38.74 26.52 19.57
N PRO A 411 -39.41 27.70 19.55
CA PRO A 411 -39.18 28.72 20.57
C PRO A 411 -39.77 28.26 21.89
N ALA A 412 -39.02 28.49 22.97
CA ALA A 412 -39.45 28.30 24.36
C ALA A 412 -40.57 29.25 24.78
#